data_fc2161bafa8e1db0a05194545c970da0
#
_entry.id   fc2161bafa8e1db0a05194545c970da0
#
_cell.length_a   1.000
_cell.length_b   1.000
_cell.length_c   1.000
_cell.angle_alpha   90.00
_cell.angle_beta   90.00
_cell.angle_gamma   90.00
#
_symmetry.space_group_name_H-M   'P 1'
#
loop_
_entity.id
_entity.type
_entity.pdbx_description
1 polymer ?
#
loop_
_entity_poly.entity_id
_entity_poly.type
_entity_poly.pdbx_seq_one_letter_code
_entity_poly.pdbx_strand_id
1 'polypeptide(L)'
;AVDLICEVDGELAIVDFKTSKKEKPEEWLEDYFVQLSAYWAMFSERTGVVPKKLVVFLVGHNGDVQIVERRNVINYLETLTRYVSQFIRYRDA
;
A
#
# COMPACT_ATOMS: atom_id res chain seq x y z
N ALA A 1 -1.71 8.46 -2.98
CA ALA A 1 -0.71 9.03 -2.06
C ALA A 1 -0.84 8.43 -0.68
N VAL A 2 0.29 8.37 0.01
CA VAL A 2 0.30 7.90 1.40
C VAL A 2 -0.17 9.03 2.30
N ASP A 3 -1.13 8.74 3.15
CA ASP A 3 -1.68 9.73 4.04
C ASP A 3 -0.91 9.82 5.36
N LEU A 4 -0.29 8.69 5.81
CA LEU A 4 0.21 8.67 7.15
C LEU A 4 1.24 7.55 7.38
N ILE A 5 2.22 7.85 8.23
CA ILE A 5 3.11 6.84 8.80
C ILE A 5 2.90 6.92 10.31
N CYS A 6 2.43 5.83 10.92
CA CYS A 6 2.12 5.84 12.34
C CYS A 6 2.11 4.43 12.91
N GLU A 7 1.95 4.35 14.23
CA GLU A 7 1.77 3.07 14.90
C GLU A 7 0.31 2.62 14.76
N VAL A 8 0.15 1.34 14.39
CA VAL A 8 -1.14 0.66 14.36
C VAL A 8 -0.96 -0.63 15.16
N ASP A 9 -1.69 -0.78 16.24
CA ASP A 9 -1.58 -1.92 17.16
C ASP A 9 -0.13 -2.13 17.65
N GLY A 10 0.56 -1.03 17.97
CA GLY A 10 1.89 -1.08 18.53
C GLY A 10 3.02 -1.27 17.51
N GLU A 11 2.70 -1.30 16.23
CA GLU A 11 3.69 -1.48 15.17
C GLU A 11 3.64 -0.33 14.20
N LEU A 12 4.82 0.10 13.73
CA LEU A 12 4.89 1.16 12.72
C LEU A 12 4.36 0.65 11.38
N ALA A 13 3.50 1.44 10.76
CA ALA A 13 2.82 1.08 9.53
C ALA A 13 2.83 2.24 8.53
N ILE A 14 2.80 1.89 7.24
CA ILE A 14 2.44 2.83 6.18
C ILE A 14 0.92 2.73 6.03
N VAL A 15 0.23 3.86 6.16
CA VAL A 15 -1.23 3.88 6.23
C VAL A 15 -1.80 4.76 5.12
N ASP A 16 -2.85 4.28 4.46
CA ASP A 16 -3.60 5.05 3.49
C ASP A 16 -5.09 4.96 3.80
N PHE A 17 -5.80 6.07 3.59
CA PHE A 17 -7.24 6.16 3.80
C PHE A 17 -7.93 6.25 2.46
N LYS A 18 -8.91 5.39 2.24
CA LYS A 18 -9.70 5.37 1.02
C LYS A 18 -11.18 5.48 1.36
N THR A 19 -11.89 6.32 0.64
CA THR A 19 -13.33 6.40 0.75
C THR A 19 -13.96 5.66 -0.42
N SER A 20 -15.12 5.05 -0.19
CA SER A 20 -15.79 4.28 -1.22
C SER A 20 -17.29 4.32 -1.00
N LYS A 21 -18.04 4.44 -2.11
CA LYS A 21 -19.49 4.33 -2.09
C LYS A 21 -19.95 2.87 -2.07
N LYS A 22 -19.08 1.97 -2.48
CA LYS A 22 -19.32 0.53 -2.53
C LYS A 22 -18.13 -0.20 -1.97
N GLU A 23 -18.34 -1.45 -1.56
CA GLU A 23 -17.26 -2.35 -1.23
C GLU A 23 -16.36 -2.52 -2.45
N LYS A 24 -15.05 -2.37 -2.25
CA LYS A 24 -14.09 -2.47 -3.34
C LYS A 24 -13.74 -3.93 -3.60
N PRO A 25 -13.58 -4.34 -4.88
CA PRO A 25 -13.06 -5.67 -5.17
C PRO A 25 -11.69 -5.90 -4.55
N GLU A 26 -11.42 -7.15 -4.19
CA GLU A 26 -10.15 -7.54 -3.59
C GLU A 26 -8.96 -7.15 -4.45
N GLU A 27 -9.10 -7.24 -5.77
CA GLU A 27 -8.03 -6.88 -6.71
C GLU A 27 -7.65 -5.40 -6.63
N TRP A 28 -8.62 -4.51 -6.34
CA TRP A 28 -8.33 -3.09 -6.16
C TRP A 28 -7.54 -2.85 -4.87
N LEU A 29 -7.86 -3.61 -3.84
CA LEU A 29 -7.10 -3.56 -2.59
C LEU A 29 -5.66 -3.99 -2.83
N GLU A 30 -5.44 -5.04 -3.60
CA GLU A 30 -4.09 -5.49 -3.92
C GLU A 30 -3.31 -4.40 -4.66
N ASP A 31 -3.93 -3.69 -5.58
CA ASP A 31 -3.28 -2.58 -6.28
C ASP A 31 -2.90 -1.45 -5.31
N TYR A 32 -3.74 -1.15 -4.33
CA TYR A 32 -3.39 -0.17 -3.30
C TYR A 32 -2.16 -0.60 -2.52
N PHE A 33 -2.07 -1.88 -2.16
CA PHE A 33 -0.91 -2.38 -1.42
C PHE A 33 0.36 -2.37 -2.26
N VAL A 34 0.26 -2.59 -3.56
CA VAL A 34 1.42 -2.42 -4.46
C VAL A 34 1.91 -0.98 -4.39
N GLN A 35 1.02 0.00 -4.45
CA GLN A 35 1.40 1.41 -4.33
C GLN A 35 2.03 1.72 -2.97
N LEU A 36 1.43 1.21 -1.89
CA LEU A 36 1.97 1.43 -0.55
C LEU A 36 3.35 0.81 -0.38
N SER A 37 3.63 -0.31 -1.05
CA SER A 37 4.95 -0.93 -0.99
C SER A 37 6.03 -0.02 -1.56
N ALA A 38 5.71 0.78 -2.57
CA ALA A 38 6.64 1.76 -3.12
C ALA A 38 6.99 2.82 -2.07
N TYR A 39 6.00 3.33 -1.36
CA TYR A 39 6.23 4.29 -0.29
C TYR A 39 7.00 3.68 0.87
N TRP A 40 6.70 2.43 1.20
CA TRP A 40 7.44 1.70 2.21
C TRP A 40 8.94 1.65 1.87
N ALA A 41 9.27 1.34 0.62
CA ALA A 41 10.66 1.26 0.16
C ALA A 41 11.34 2.62 0.24
N MET A 42 10.67 3.68 -0.21
CA MET A 42 11.22 5.03 -0.18
C MET A 42 11.46 5.51 1.25
N PHE A 43 10.48 5.29 2.13
CA PHE A 43 10.59 5.67 3.53
C PHE A 43 11.72 4.92 4.22
N SER A 44 11.79 3.60 4.01
CA SER A 44 12.81 2.75 4.64
C SER A 44 14.22 3.17 4.20
N GLU A 45 14.38 3.46 2.91
CA GLU A 45 15.67 3.90 2.37
C GLU A 45 16.10 5.25 2.95
N ARG A 46 15.18 6.19 3.05
CA ARG A 46 15.50 7.55 3.51
C ARG A 46 15.76 7.64 5.00
N THR A 47 15.05 6.85 5.79
CA THR A 47 15.09 6.98 7.26
C THR A 47 15.86 5.87 7.95
N GLY A 48 16.08 4.74 7.29
CA GLY A 48 16.63 3.55 7.93
C GLY A 48 15.64 2.82 8.82
N VAL A 49 14.40 3.32 8.92
CA VAL A 49 13.34 2.70 9.72
C VAL A 49 12.44 1.88 8.81
N VAL A 50 12.20 0.62 9.18
CA VAL A 50 11.43 -0.31 8.35
C VAL A 50 10.06 -0.54 8.99
N PRO A 51 8.98 0.03 8.42
CA PRO A 51 7.64 -0.26 8.93
C PRO A 51 7.32 -1.75 8.80
N LYS A 52 6.53 -2.26 9.74
CA LYS A 52 6.24 -3.70 9.84
C LYS A 52 5.12 -4.14 8.91
N LYS A 53 4.27 -3.21 8.48
CA LYS A 53 3.07 -3.56 7.73
C LYS A 53 2.55 -2.39 6.92
N LEU A 54 1.67 -2.71 5.99
CA LEU A 54 0.90 -1.77 5.19
C LEU A 54 -0.56 -1.87 5.63
N VAL A 55 -1.22 -0.73 5.76
CA VAL A 55 -2.61 -0.69 6.25
C VAL A 55 -3.44 0.22 5.37
N VAL A 56 -4.62 -0.26 4.97
CA VAL A 56 -5.60 0.56 4.25
C VAL A 56 -6.86 0.64 5.11
N PHE A 57 -7.29 1.88 5.38
CA PHE A 57 -8.57 2.15 6.02
C PHE A 57 -9.58 2.47 4.93
N LEU A 58 -10.58 1.61 4.78
CA LEU A 58 -11.66 1.81 3.82
C LEU A 58 -12.85 2.38 4.58
N VAL A 59 -13.24 3.59 4.21
CA VAL A 59 -14.36 4.27 4.84
C VAL A 59 -15.53 4.29 3.86
N GLY A 60 -16.62 3.61 4.20
CA GLY A 60 -17.83 3.63 3.41
C GLY A 60 -18.58 4.95 3.59
N HIS A 61 -19.41 5.30 2.61
CA HIS A 61 -20.17 6.55 2.67
C HIS A 61 -21.21 6.56 3.81
N ASN A 62 -21.55 5.38 4.34
CA ASN A 62 -22.44 5.25 5.49
C ASN A 62 -21.70 5.30 6.83
N GLY A 63 -20.41 5.54 6.81
CA GLY A 63 -19.58 5.62 8.02
C GLY A 63 -18.93 4.31 8.46
N ASP A 64 -19.19 3.21 7.78
CA ASP A 64 -18.53 1.95 8.09
C ASP A 64 -17.05 2.03 7.77
N VAL A 65 -16.21 1.42 8.63
CA VAL A 65 -14.77 1.41 8.45
C VAL A 65 -14.30 -0.04 8.39
N GLN A 66 -13.53 -0.35 7.36
CA GLN A 66 -12.85 -1.64 7.23
C GLN A 66 -11.34 -1.39 7.26
N ILE A 67 -10.63 -2.16 8.08
CA ILE A 67 -9.18 -2.04 8.20
C ILE A 67 -8.57 -3.29 7.60
N VAL A 68 -7.69 -3.10 6.60
CA VAL A 68 -7.04 -4.21 5.90
C VAL A 68 -5.54 -4.07 6.06
N GLU A 69 -4.88 -5.09 6.56
CA GLU A 69 -3.44 -5.11 6.80
C GLU A 69 -2.75 -6.13 5.93
N ARG A 70 -1.50 -5.82 5.52
CA ARG A 70 -0.63 -6.75 4.81
C ARG A 70 0.79 -6.62 5.36
N ARG A 71 1.39 -7.75 5.65
CA ARG A 71 2.78 -7.81 6.16
C ARG A 71 3.77 -8.27 5.11
N ASN A 72 3.29 -8.88 4.03
CA ASN A 72 4.12 -9.43 2.97
C ASN A 72 4.57 -8.35 1.97
N VAL A 73 5.22 -7.30 2.48
CA VAL A 73 5.59 -6.12 1.72
C VAL A 73 6.49 -6.46 0.54
N ILE A 74 7.42 -7.38 0.73
CA ILE A 74 8.37 -7.77 -0.33
C ILE A 74 7.64 -8.35 -1.53
N ASN A 75 6.57 -9.13 -1.30
CA ASN A 75 5.79 -9.68 -2.40
C ASN A 75 5.15 -8.58 -3.24
N TYR A 76 4.67 -7.52 -2.61
CA TYR A 76 4.11 -6.38 -3.32
C TYR A 76 5.17 -5.59 -4.07
N LEU A 77 6.36 -5.45 -3.49
CA LEU A 77 7.49 -4.82 -4.18
C LEU A 77 7.91 -5.60 -5.41
N GLU A 78 7.92 -6.92 -5.34
CA GLU A 78 8.20 -7.76 -6.51
C GLU A 78 7.19 -7.53 -7.61
N THR A 79 5.91 -7.41 -7.27
CA THR A 79 4.85 -7.10 -8.23
C THR A 79 5.08 -5.73 -8.86
N LEU A 80 5.40 -4.74 -8.06
CA LEU A 80 5.70 -3.39 -8.54
C LEU A 80 6.90 -3.41 -9.49
N THR A 81 7.95 -4.12 -9.12
CA THR A 81 9.16 -4.24 -9.96
C THR A 81 8.82 -4.85 -11.31
N ARG A 82 7.97 -5.87 -11.35
CA ARG A 82 7.53 -6.46 -12.61
C ARG A 82 6.76 -5.47 -13.47
N TYR A 83 5.86 -4.67 -12.87
CA TYR A 83 5.11 -3.65 -13.60
C TYR A 83 6.06 -2.60 -14.19
N VAL A 84 7.01 -2.11 -13.40
CA VAL A 84 7.97 -1.13 -13.86
C VAL A 84 8.84 -1.69 -14.99
N SER A 85 9.30 -2.93 -14.87
CA SER A 85 10.10 -3.60 -15.90
C SER A 85 9.33 -3.74 -17.20
N GLN A 86 8.04 -4.09 -17.12
CA GLN A 86 7.17 -4.21 -18.28
C GLN A 86 6.98 -2.85 -18.94
N PHE A 87 6.80 -1.80 -18.16
CA PHE A 87 6.64 -0.44 -18.68
C PHE A 87 7.89 0.02 -19.42
N ILE A 88 9.07 -0.19 -18.85
CA ILE A 88 10.33 0.18 -19.45
C ILE A 88 10.52 -0.56 -20.77
N ARG A 89 10.26 -1.87 -20.78
CA ARG A 89 10.38 -2.69 -21.98
C ARG A 89 9.45 -2.21 -23.08
N TYR A 90 8.22 -1.89 -22.74
CA TYR A 90 7.24 -1.38 -23.69
C TYR A 90 7.68 -0.04 -24.26
N ARG A 91 8.18 0.87 -23.41
CA ARG A 91 8.61 2.20 -23.85
C ARG A 91 9.81 2.14 -24.79
N ASP A 92 10.72 1.22 -24.55
CA ASP A 92 11.97 1.09 -25.30
C ASP A 92 11.85 0.17 -26.52
N ALA A 93 10.72 -0.44 -26.72
CA ALA A 93 10.49 -1.38 -27.82
C ALA A 93 10.39 -0.66 -29.18
#